data_713e0c6daa0c4999f5e8ad89cff0bdd0
#
_entry.id   713e0c6daa0c4999f5e8ad89cff0bdd0
#
_cell.length_a   1.000
_cell.length_b   1.000
_cell.length_c   1.000
_cell.angle_alpha   90.00
_cell.angle_beta   90.00
_cell.angle_gamma   90.00
#
_symmetry.space_group_name_H-M   'P 1'
#
loop_
_entity.id
_entity.type
_entity.pdbx_description
1 polymer ?
#
loop_
_entity_poly.entity_id
_entity_poly.type
_entity_poly.pdbx_seq_one_letter_code
_entity_poly.pdbx_strand_id
1 'polypeptide(L)'
;SAASDVYKRQTKIHRINNYPENTEVIVDYVYDNPAPKTGGAALEDARFITVRYRHSLLNMPEDGFKPRPDDARIGYFATQTEHMTSTSSTPWRDMIHRWHSEKKDPAAAVSEPVKPITWWIENTTPHEFREYIQTGVEKWNQAFQPLGFSNAVVVKVQPDTADWDAGDIRYNVLRWTSSPSPRYSGYGPSFVNPRTGEILGADVMLEWSGMTGRLWRSEVFQNAGFDSTEEKDLAPEGSRARYAEWMYRCDAGAFQARQTLFGLAALRARSFG
;
A
#
# COMPACT_ATOMS: atom_id res chain seq x y z
N SER A 1 -4.16 11.02 -29.86
CA SER A 1 -3.14 10.27 -29.13
C SER A 1 -2.89 8.98 -29.90
N ALA A 2 -1.73 8.85 -30.54
CA ALA A 2 -1.32 7.57 -31.08
C ALA A 2 -1.15 6.61 -29.90
N ALA A 3 -2.12 5.74 -29.68
CA ALA A 3 -1.92 4.59 -28.82
C ALA A 3 -0.74 3.81 -29.44
N SER A 4 0.30 3.57 -28.64
CA SER A 4 1.39 2.71 -29.06
C SER A 4 0.80 1.35 -29.36
N ASP A 5 0.92 0.86 -30.59
CA ASP A 5 0.41 -0.44 -30.96
C ASP A 5 1.23 -1.52 -30.25
N VAL A 6 0.52 -2.48 -29.64
CA VAL A 6 1.17 -3.66 -29.06
C VAL A 6 1.77 -4.48 -30.17
N TYR A 7 3.09 -4.65 -30.16
CA TYR A 7 3.78 -5.49 -31.14
C TYR A 7 3.52 -6.97 -30.87
N LYS A 8 2.44 -7.48 -31.43
CA LYS A 8 1.88 -8.81 -31.14
C LYS A 8 2.87 -9.97 -31.33
N ARG A 9 3.82 -9.84 -32.25
CA ARG A 9 4.79 -10.90 -32.54
C ARG A 9 5.82 -11.13 -31.44
N GLN A 10 6.08 -10.13 -30.58
CA GLN A 10 7.03 -10.22 -29.48
C GLN A 10 6.35 -10.29 -28.12
N THR A 11 5.05 -10.01 -28.05
CA THR A 11 4.26 -10.20 -26.85
C THR A 11 4.14 -11.68 -26.56
N LYS A 12 4.47 -12.10 -25.33
CA LYS A 12 4.47 -13.52 -24.95
C LYS A 12 4.04 -13.69 -23.48
N ILE A 13 3.42 -14.82 -23.22
CA ILE A 13 3.22 -15.28 -21.84
C ILE A 13 4.59 -15.66 -21.29
N HIS A 14 4.99 -14.99 -20.21
CA HIS A 14 6.25 -15.23 -19.52
C HIS A 14 6.12 -16.43 -18.57
N ARG A 15 5.04 -16.44 -17.77
CA ARG A 15 4.79 -17.47 -16.74
C ARG A 15 3.31 -17.50 -16.37
N ILE A 16 2.82 -18.67 -15.95
CA ILE A 16 1.50 -18.87 -15.36
C ILE A 16 1.72 -19.57 -14.01
N ASN A 17 1.18 -18.99 -12.95
CA ASN A 17 1.15 -19.61 -11.62
C ASN A 17 -0.30 -19.88 -11.24
N ASN A 18 -0.60 -21.13 -10.92
CA ASN A 18 -1.92 -21.53 -10.45
C ASN A 18 -1.88 -21.78 -8.95
N TYR A 19 -2.82 -21.16 -8.25
CA TYR A 19 -3.07 -21.35 -6.84
C TYR A 19 -4.52 -21.84 -6.65
N PRO A 20 -4.91 -22.32 -5.47
CA PRO A 20 -6.26 -22.83 -5.26
C PRO A 20 -7.39 -21.83 -5.53
N GLU A 21 -7.16 -20.53 -5.23
CA GLU A 21 -8.18 -19.48 -5.33
C GLU A 21 -7.86 -18.42 -6.40
N ASN A 22 -6.71 -18.51 -7.05
CA ASN A 22 -6.33 -17.57 -8.11
C ASN A 22 -5.33 -18.14 -9.12
N THR A 23 -5.31 -17.52 -10.28
CA THR A 23 -4.30 -17.77 -11.33
C THR A 23 -3.64 -16.46 -11.70
N GLU A 24 -2.30 -16.44 -11.66
CA GLU A 24 -1.48 -15.31 -12.07
C GLU A 24 -0.91 -15.55 -13.47
N VAL A 25 -1.29 -14.72 -14.44
CA VAL A 25 -0.75 -14.77 -15.79
C VAL A 25 0.21 -13.61 -15.99
N ILE A 26 1.48 -13.91 -16.12
CA ILE A 26 2.53 -12.91 -16.33
C ILE A 26 2.84 -12.82 -17.82
N VAL A 27 2.65 -11.62 -18.38
CA VAL A 27 2.80 -11.37 -19.83
C VAL A 27 3.81 -10.26 -20.06
N ASP A 28 4.73 -10.51 -20.96
CA ASP A 28 5.63 -9.49 -21.50
C ASP A 28 4.95 -8.87 -22.74
N TYR A 29 4.46 -7.63 -22.59
CA TYR A 29 3.93 -6.83 -23.69
C TYR A 29 5.04 -6.00 -24.29
N VAL A 30 5.19 -6.08 -25.60
CA VAL A 30 6.10 -5.21 -26.34
C VAL A 30 5.29 -4.13 -27.05
N TYR A 31 5.63 -2.89 -26.78
CA TYR A 31 5.02 -1.72 -27.41
C TYR A 31 5.98 -1.16 -28.45
N ASP A 32 5.47 -0.87 -29.61
CA ASP A 32 6.19 -0.29 -30.74
C ASP A 32 5.75 1.17 -30.95
N ASN A 33 6.73 2.07 -31.04
CA ASN A 33 6.50 3.45 -31.44
C ASN A 33 7.68 3.93 -32.29
N PRO A 34 7.54 3.96 -33.63
CA PRO A 34 8.63 4.31 -34.53
C PRO A 34 9.17 5.74 -34.37
N ALA A 35 8.40 6.63 -33.71
CA ALA A 35 8.76 8.03 -33.48
C ALA A 35 8.52 8.45 -32.02
N PRO A 36 9.27 7.90 -31.04
CA PRO A 36 9.09 8.25 -29.63
C PRO A 36 9.50 9.69 -29.38
N LYS A 37 8.70 10.42 -28.59
CA LYS A 37 9.00 11.82 -28.24
C LYS A 37 10.10 11.94 -27.18
N THR A 38 10.21 10.97 -26.27
CA THR A 38 11.20 10.91 -25.20
C THR A 38 11.55 9.48 -24.86
N GLY A 39 12.84 9.23 -24.59
CA GLY A 39 13.33 8.04 -23.93
C GLY A 39 13.84 8.42 -22.53
N GLY A 40 13.55 7.63 -21.51
CA GLY A 40 14.18 7.81 -20.19
C GLY A 40 15.65 7.39 -20.23
N ALA A 41 16.46 7.86 -19.29
CA ALA A 41 17.88 7.53 -19.20
C ALA A 41 18.18 6.02 -19.06
N ALA A 42 17.18 5.21 -18.73
CA ALA A 42 17.28 3.76 -18.62
C ALA A 42 16.89 3.01 -19.91
N LEU A 43 16.54 3.72 -20.98
CA LEU A 43 16.11 3.13 -22.26
C LEU A 43 17.14 3.46 -23.34
N GLU A 44 17.80 2.45 -23.87
CA GLU A 44 18.71 2.61 -25.01
C GLU A 44 17.94 2.89 -26.30
N ASP A 45 16.80 2.22 -26.48
CA ASP A 45 15.93 2.40 -27.64
C ASP A 45 14.47 2.53 -27.22
N ALA A 46 13.95 3.75 -27.27
CA ALA A 46 12.56 4.04 -26.89
C ALA A 46 11.51 3.63 -27.94
N ARG A 47 11.94 3.14 -29.12
CA ARG A 47 11.02 2.66 -30.17
C ARG A 47 10.35 1.35 -29.78
N PHE A 48 11.02 0.54 -28.94
CA PHE A 48 10.49 -0.71 -28.42
C PHE A 48 10.58 -0.73 -26.91
N ILE A 49 9.43 -0.85 -26.25
CA ILE A 49 9.36 -0.91 -24.79
C ILE A 49 8.68 -2.21 -24.41
N THR A 50 9.38 -3.04 -23.61
CA THR A 50 8.80 -4.23 -23.02
C THR A 50 8.29 -3.91 -21.61
N VAL A 51 7.01 -4.15 -21.39
CA VAL A 51 6.39 -3.99 -20.06
C VAL A 51 5.85 -5.34 -19.62
N ARG A 52 6.27 -5.77 -18.43
CA ARG A 52 5.77 -6.99 -17.81
C ARG A 52 4.56 -6.67 -16.95
N TYR A 53 3.43 -7.27 -17.31
CA TYR A 53 2.19 -7.20 -16.54
C TYR A 53 1.90 -8.53 -15.87
N ARG A 54 1.33 -8.45 -14.67
CA ARG A 54 0.70 -9.58 -13.98
C ARG A 54 -0.82 -9.37 -14.06
N HIS A 55 -1.50 -10.35 -14.58
CA HIS A 55 -2.96 -10.42 -14.59
C HIS A 55 -3.40 -11.44 -13.56
N SER A 56 -4.11 -10.98 -12.53
CA SER A 56 -4.63 -11.82 -11.46
C SER A 56 -6.08 -12.17 -11.74
N LEU A 57 -6.36 -13.45 -11.93
CA LEU A 57 -7.70 -14.00 -12.10
C LEU A 57 -8.10 -14.64 -10.77
N LEU A 58 -9.06 -14.03 -10.08
CA LEU A 58 -9.45 -14.42 -8.73
C LEU A 58 -10.77 -15.18 -8.76
N ASN A 59 -10.88 -16.24 -7.94
CA ASN A 59 -12.15 -16.88 -7.65
C ASN A 59 -13.02 -15.93 -6.82
N MET A 60 -14.27 -15.71 -7.23
CA MET A 60 -15.20 -14.86 -6.50
C MET A 60 -15.99 -15.70 -5.52
N PRO A 61 -15.92 -15.40 -4.21
CA PRO A 61 -16.65 -16.14 -3.21
C PRO A 61 -18.17 -15.89 -3.32
N GLU A 62 -18.96 -16.92 -2.99
CA GLU A 62 -20.40 -16.85 -2.78
C GLU A 62 -20.70 -17.11 -1.30
N ASP A 63 -20.20 -16.22 -0.43
CA ASP A 63 -20.19 -16.41 1.03
C ASP A 63 -21.24 -15.56 1.77
N GLY A 64 -22.12 -14.92 1.01
CA GLY A 64 -23.21 -14.11 1.57
C GLY A 64 -22.79 -12.72 2.05
N PHE A 65 -21.58 -12.25 1.68
CA PHE A 65 -21.14 -10.90 1.98
C PHE A 65 -22.13 -9.84 1.52
N LYS A 66 -22.48 -8.90 2.40
CA LYS A 66 -23.42 -7.82 2.11
C LYS A 66 -22.68 -6.54 1.79
N PRO A 67 -22.82 -5.98 0.58
CA PRO A 67 -22.24 -4.70 0.22
C PRO A 67 -22.69 -3.60 1.18
N ARG A 68 -21.79 -2.66 1.46
CA ARG A 68 -22.11 -1.45 2.21
C ARG A 68 -21.90 -0.22 1.32
N PRO A 69 -22.94 0.63 1.16
CA PRO A 69 -22.80 1.88 0.44
C PRO A 69 -21.78 2.81 1.09
N ASP A 70 -21.19 3.66 0.28
CA ASP A 70 -20.33 4.76 0.73
C ASP A 70 -21.11 5.75 1.59
N ASP A 71 -20.36 6.47 2.44
CA ASP A 71 -20.88 7.53 3.31
C ASP A 71 -19.98 8.77 3.17
N ALA A 72 -20.51 9.82 2.60
CA ALA A 72 -19.79 11.05 2.31
C ALA A 72 -19.18 11.75 3.55
N ARG A 73 -19.56 11.33 4.78
CA ARG A 73 -19.00 11.86 6.02
C ARG A 73 -17.62 11.29 6.33
N ILE A 74 -17.27 10.15 5.73
CA ILE A 74 -16.02 9.43 6.00
C ILE A 74 -15.40 9.02 4.66
N GLY A 75 -14.09 9.24 4.49
CA GLY A 75 -13.36 8.76 3.33
C GLY A 75 -13.10 7.25 3.42
N TYR A 76 -13.53 6.51 2.40
CA TYR A 76 -13.26 5.09 2.22
C TYR A 76 -12.60 4.87 0.86
N PHE A 77 -11.89 3.75 0.72
CA PHE A 77 -11.69 3.18 -0.60
C PHE A 77 -12.99 2.51 -1.03
N ALA A 78 -13.44 2.81 -2.24
CA ALA A 78 -14.71 2.31 -2.75
C ALA A 78 -14.59 1.82 -4.19
N THR A 79 -15.41 0.84 -4.54
CA THR A 79 -15.69 0.48 -5.92
C THR A 79 -16.81 1.35 -6.42
N GLN A 80 -16.53 2.15 -7.44
CA GLN A 80 -17.52 3.02 -8.06
C GLN A 80 -18.39 2.21 -9.02
N THR A 81 -19.70 2.29 -8.84
CA THR A 81 -20.68 1.66 -9.71
C THR A 81 -21.75 2.66 -10.12
N GLU A 82 -22.16 2.60 -11.37
CA GLU A 82 -23.22 3.43 -11.91
C GLU A 82 -24.50 2.60 -12.13
N HIS A 83 -25.60 3.06 -11.57
CA HIS A 83 -26.89 2.42 -11.77
C HIS A 83 -27.54 2.89 -13.06
N MET A 84 -27.25 2.23 -14.17
CA MET A 84 -27.60 2.61 -15.54
C MET A 84 -29.09 2.81 -15.81
N THR A 85 -29.96 2.24 -14.97
CA THR A 85 -31.43 2.39 -15.07
C THR A 85 -32.01 3.38 -14.08
N SER A 86 -31.16 4.09 -13.33
CA SER A 86 -31.58 5.10 -12.36
C SER A 86 -32.04 6.37 -13.09
N THR A 87 -33.15 6.95 -12.63
CA THR A 87 -33.62 8.28 -13.05
C THR A 87 -33.08 9.38 -12.14
N SER A 88 -32.27 9.04 -11.16
CA SER A 88 -31.61 10.01 -10.26
C SER A 88 -30.56 10.83 -11.00
N SER A 89 -30.39 12.10 -10.62
CA SER A 89 -29.26 12.93 -11.06
C SER A 89 -27.91 12.45 -10.53
N THR A 90 -27.92 11.59 -9.51
CA THR A 90 -26.75 10.96 -8.90
C THR A 90 -26.90 9.44 -8.95
N PRO A 91 -26.62 8.79 -10.09
CA PRO A 91 -26.86 7.36 -10.29
C PRO A 91 -25.79 6.47 -9.62
N TRP A 92 -24.80 7.04 -8.99
CA TRP A 92 -23.69 6.33 -8.37
C TRP A 92 -24.13 5.52 -7.16
N ARG A 93 -23.58 4.32 -7.03
CA ARG A 93 -23.84 3.37 -5.96
C ARG A 93 -22.48 2.78 -5.53
N ASP A 94 -21.66 3.63 -4.93
CA ASP A 94 -20.33 3.26 -4.53
C ASP A 94 -20.37 2.32 -3.33
N MET A 95 -19.56 1.28 -3.37
CA MET A 95 -19.46 0.27 -2.33
C MET A 95 -18.10 0.38 -1.64
N ILE A 96 -18.09 0.53 -0.32
CA ILE A 96 -16.86 0.61 0.44
C ILE A 96 -16.10 -0.71 0.43
N HIS A 97 -14.76 -0.61 0.42
CA HIS A 97 -13.91 -1.78 0.57
C HIS A 97 -13.82 -2.16 2.03
N ARG A 98 -14.20 -3.40 2.36
CA ARG A 98 -14.09 -3.93 3.72
C ARG A 98 -13.88 -5.43 3.75
N TRP A 99 -13.28 -5.88 4.83
CA TRP A 99 -13.14 -7.31 5.11
C TRP A 99 -14.48 -7.93 5.50
N HIS A 100 -14.66 -9.22 5.16
CA HIS A 100 -15.77 -10.04 5.65
C HIS A 100 -15.47 -10.46 7.10
N SER A 101 -15.95 -9.66 8.06
CA SER A 101 -15.73 -9.91 9.48
C SER A 101 -17.06 -10.20 10.17
N GLU A 102 -17.23 -11.44 10.61
CA GLU A 102 -18.37 -11.92 11.36
C GLU A 102 -17.91 -12.46 12.71
N LYS A 103 -18.67 -12.19 13.78
CA LYS A 103 -18.36 -12.73 15.10
C LYS A 103 -18.58 -14.24 15.13
N LYS A 104 -17.63 -14.96 15.71
CA LYS A 104 -17.76 -16.40 15.98
C LYS A 104 -18.91 -16.72 16.92
N ASP A 105 -19.11 -15.85 17.94
CA ASP A 105 -20.26 -15.82 18.79
C ASP A 105 -21.01 -14.48 18.65
N PRO A 106 -22.11 -14.44 17.85
CA PRO A 106 -22.86 -13.21 17.64
C PRO A 106 -23.54 -12.66 18.90
N ALA A 107 -23.79 -13.51 19.91
CA ALA A 107 -24.44 -13.12 21.16
C ALA A 107 -23.46 -12.48 22.16
N ALA A 108 -22.17 -12.75 22.03
CA ALA A 108 -21.16 -12.19 22.91
C ALA A 108 -20.93 -10.69 22.64
N ALA A 109 -20.75 -9.90 23.70
CA ALA A 109 -20.37 -8.50 23.56
C ALA A 109 -19.04 -8.35 22.81
N VAL A 110 -18.07 -9.21 23.12
CA VAL A 110 -16.78 -9.32 22.44
C VAL A 110 -16.56 -10.78 22.03
N SER A 111 -16.19 -11.00 20.77
CA SER A 111 -15.91 -12.32 20.21
C SER A 111 -14.74 -12.26 19.23
N GLU A 112 -14.03 -13.35 19.05
CA GLU A 112 -13.16 -13.52 17.92
C GLU A 112 -13.97 -13.53 16.61
N PRO A 113 -13.39 -13.10 15.48
CA PRO A 113 -14.02 -13.30 14.19
C PRO A 113 -13.99 -14.78 13.77
N VAL A 114 -14.93 -15.18 12.94
CA VAL A 114 -14.92 -16.51 12.29
C VAL A 114 -13.61 -16.70 11.51
N LYS A 115 -13.21 -15.68 10.74
CA LYS A 115 -11.96 -15.64 9.99
C LYS A 115 -11.20 -14.37 10.36
N PRO A 116 -10.10 -14.46 11.13
CA PRO A 116 -9.27 -13.30 11.43
C PRO A 116 -8.54 -12.81 10.17
N ILE A 117 -8.28 -11.51 10.11
CA ILE A 117 -7.40 -10.90 9.10
C ILE A 117 -5.97 -11.30 9.44
N THR A 118 -5.49 -12.36 8.78
CA THR A 118 -4.16 -12.89 9.05
C THR A 118 -3.15 -12.28 8.10
N TRP A 119 -2.11 -11.64 8.64
CA TRP A 119 -0.97 -11.13 7.91
C TRP A 119 0.24 -12.03 8.09
N TRP A 120 0.97 -12.24 7.01
CA TRP A 120 2.19 -13.05 7.01
C TRP A 120 3.40 -12.18 6.73
N ILE A 121 4.33 -12.09 7.68
CA ILE A 121 5.64 -11.47 7.46
C ILE A 121 6.43 -12.41 6.57
N GLU A 122 6.82 -11.94 5.37
CA GLU A 122 7.61 -12.70 4.41
C GLU A 122 8.95 -13.14 5.04
N ASN A 123 9.39 -14.35 4.76
CA ASN A 123 10.61 -14.91 5.35
C ASN A 123 11.90 -14.17 4.92
N THR A 124 11.84 -13.37 3.85
CA THR A 124 12.92 -12.47 3.42
C THR A 124 13.10 -11.25 4.33
N THR A 125 12.10 -10.96 5.20
CA THR A 125 12.19 -9.85 6.15
C THR A 125 13.29 -10.10 7.17
N PRO A 126 14.25 -9.15 7.38
CA PRO A 126 15.30 -9.30 8.38
C PRO A 126 14.73 -9.56 9.77
N HIS A 127 15.38 -10.46 10.53
CA HIS A 127 14.85 -10.95 11.82
C HIS A 127 14.64 -9.81 12.82
N GLU A 128 15.55 -8.83 12.85
CA GLU A 128 15.53 -7.70 13.77
C GLU A 128 14.31 -6.78 13.60
N PHE A 129 13.63 -6.82 12.44
CA PHE A 129 12.45 -5.98 12.18
C PHE A 129 11.12 -6.69 12.36
N ARG A 130 11.11 -8.02 12.42
CA ARG A 130 9.87 -8.83 12.46
C ARG A 130 8.99 -8.50 13.66
N GLU A 131 9.58 -8.37 14.85
CA GLU A 131 8.86 -8.04 16.08
C GLU A 131 8.19 -6.65 16.00
N TYR A 132 8.91 -5.66 15.46
CA TYR A 132 8.36 -4.31 15.30
C TYR A 132 7.20 -4.27 14.30
N ILE A 133 7.33 -4.99 13.19
CA ILE A 133 6.27 -5.11 12.18
C ILE A 133 5.05 -5.81 12.79
N GLN A 134 5.26 -6.93 13.48
CA GLN A 134 4.19 -7.66 14.16
C GLN A 134 3.45 -6.77 15.14
N THR A 135 4.16 -6.14 16.05
CA THR A 135 3.58 -5.22 17.06
C THR A 135 2.81 -4.08 16.40
N GLY A 136 3.38 -3.50 15.32
CA GLY A 136 2.74 -2.42 14.58
C GLY A 136 1.41 -2.82 13.94
N VAL A 137 1.36 -4.01 13.35
CA VAL A 137 0.15 -4.54 12.70
C VAL A 137 -0.89 -4.98 13.74
N GLU A 138 -0.48 -5.65 14.81
CA GLU A 138 -1.39 -6.12 15.86
C GLU A 138 -2.05 -4.97 16.65
N LYS A 139 -1.46 -3.75 16.63
CA LYS A 139 -2.11 -2.55 17.21
C LYS A 139 -3.47 -2.24 16.59
N TRP A 140 -3.75 -2.69 15.37
CA TRP A 140 -5.08 -2.54 14.76
C TRP A 140 -6.18 -3.23 15.55
N ASN A 141 -5.87 -4.24 16.38
CA ASN A 141 -6.85 -4.85 17.29
C ASN A 141 -7.48 -3.83 18.24
N GLN A 142 -6.78 -2.75 18.59
CA GLN A 142 -7.34 -1.66 19.41
C GLN A 142 -8.51 -0.95 18.72
N ALA A 143 -8.50 -0.89 17.36
CA ALA A 143 -9.60 -0.32 16.59
C ALA A 143 -10.78 -1.29 16.42
N PHE A 144 -10.52 -2.60 16.46
CA PHE A 144 -11.56 -3.63 16.34
C PHE A 144 -12.25 -3.93 17.70
N GLN A 145 -11.57 -3.71 18.81
CA GLN A 145 -12.10 -4.00 20.14
C GLN A 145 -13.39 -3.23 20.46
N PRO A 146 -13.52 -1.90 20.22
CA PRO A 146 -14.77 -1.17 20.42
C PRO A 146 -15.92 -1.68 19.54
N LEU A 147 -15.59 -2.33 18.43
CA LEU A 147 -16.58 -2.95 17.52
C LEU A 147 -17.01 -4.33 17.99
N GLY A 148 -16.49 -4.79 19.14
CA GLY A 148 -16.81 -6.07 19.75
C GLY A 148 -16.02 -7.25 19.16
N PHE A 149 -14.84 -7.01 18.59
CA PHE A 149 -13.94 -8.07 18.13
C PHE A 149 -12.68 -8.14 19.01
N SER A 150 -12.29 -9.36 19.36
CA SER A 150 -10.95 -9.68 19.87
C SER A 150 -10.17 -10.43 18.80
N ASN A 151 -8.85 -10.25 18.77
CA ASN A 151 -7.97 -10.97 17.81
C ASN A 151 -8.44 -10.86 16.36
N ALA A 152 -8.98 -9.71 15.97
CA ALA A 152 -9.44 -9.48 14.60
C ALA A 152 -8.30 -9.50 13.58
N VAL A 153 -7.13 -9.04 14.00
CA VAL A 153 -5.88 -9.02 13.22
C VAL A 153 -4.85 -9.91 13.89
N VAL A 154 -4.28 -10.83 13.12
CA VAL A 154 -3.28 -11.79 13.57
C VAL A 154 -2.07 -11.72 12.66
N VAL A 155 -0.88 -11.72 13.23
CA VAL A 155 0.37 -11.75 12.47
C VAL A 155 1.09 -13.07 12.66
N LYS A 156 1.60 -13.61 11.56
CA LYS A 156 2.40 -14.84 11.51
C LYS A 156 3.66 -14.57 10.69
N VAL A 157 4.68 -15.40 10.88
CA VAL A 157 5.89 -15.37 10.05
C VAL A 157 5.82 -16.53 9.06
N GLN A 158 6.12 -16.23 7.81
CA GLN A 158 6.20 -17.25 6.76
C GLN A 158 7.37 -18.20 7.10
N PRO A 159 7.12 -19.52 7.19
CA PRO A 159 8.17 -20.49 7.39
C PRO A 159 9.13 -20.54 6.18
N ASP A 160 10.41 -20.82 6.40
CA ASP A 160 11.37 -20.98 5.30
C ASP A 160 11.05 -22.20 4.42
N THR A 161 10.28 -23.14 4.96
CA THR A 161 9.82 -24.35 4.26
C THR A 161 8.45 -24.15 3.59
N ALA A 162 7.91 -22.93 3.57
CA ALA A 162 6.61 -22.66 2.96
C ALA A 162 6.64 -22.98 1.46
N ASP A 163 5.63 -23.69 0.99
CA ASP A 163 5.41 -24.05 -0.43
C ASP A 163 4.52 -23.05 -1.19
N TRP A 164 4.24 -21.92 -0.58
CA TRP A 164 3.42 -20.82 -1.13
C TRP A 164 4.22 -19.51 -1.17
N ASP A 165 3.84 -18.61 -2.04
CA ASP A 165 4.41 -17.27 -2.18
C ASP A 165 3.32 -16.17 -2.12
N ALA A 166 3.74 -14.91 -2.14
CA ALA A 166 2.85 -13.75 -2.09
C ALA A 166 1.91 -13.61 -3.31
N GLY A 167 1.99 -14.50 -4.29
CA GLY A 167 1.03 -14.57 -5.40
C GLY A 167 -0.23 -15.33 -5.06
N ASP A 168 -0.23 -16.11 -3.96
CA ASP A 168 -1.38 -16.88 -3.49
C ASP A 168 -2.31 -15.98 -2.67
N ILE A 169 -3.49 -15.67 -3.20
CA ILE A 169 -4.48 -14.76 -2.58
C ILE A 169 -4.94 -15.19 -1.17
N ARG A 170 -4.74 -16.45 -0.81
CA ARG A 170 -5.11 -16.96 0.52
C ARG A 170 -4.27 -16.38 1.65
N TYR A 171 -3.11 -15.77 1.31
CA TYR A 171 -2.15 -15.21 2.26
C TYR A 171 -1.99 -13.72 2.02
N ASN A 172 -2.30 -12.91 3.04
CA ASN A 172 -1.98 -11.48 3.00
C ASN A 172 -0.53 -11.33 3.45
N VAL A 173 0.34 -10.83 2.59
CA VAL A 173 1.78 -10.84 2.83
C VAL A 173 2.31 -9.43 3.08
N LEU A 174 3.09 -9.31 4.16
CA LEU A 174 3.91 -8.15 4.45
C LEU A 174 5.30 -8.40 3.84
N ARG A 175 5.54 -7.81 2.68
CA ARG A 175 6.75 -8.01 1.89
C ARG A 175 7.82 -7.00 2.24
N TRP A 176 9.05 -7.49 2.32
CA TRP A 176 10.20 -6.64 2.49
C TRP A 176 10.86 -6.37 1.14
N THR A 177 11.03 -5.09 0.80
CA THR A 177 11.66 -4.67 -0.44
C THR A 177 12.79 -3.68 -0.18
N SER A 178 13.80 -3.67 -1.03
CA SER A 178 14.89 -2.69 -0.99
C SER A 178 15.25 -2.31 -2.41
N SER A 179 14.97 -1.07 -2.77
CA SER A 179 15.19 -0.53 -4.11
C SER A 179 16.23 0.58 -4.08
N PRO A 180 17.15 0.65 -5.06
CA PRO A 180 18.18 1.71 -5.10
C PRO A 180 17.61 3.13 -5.19
N SER A 181 16.45 3.28 -5.84
CA SER A 181 15.77 4.57 -6.02
C SER A 181 14.26 4.38 -5.97
N PRO A 182 13.69 4.14 -4.78
CA PRO A 182 12.28 3.86 -4.65
C PRO A 182 11.44 5.10 -4.95
N ARG A 183 10.32 4.91 -5.66
CA ARG A 183 9.35 5.98 -5.91
C ARG A 183 8.39 6.18 -4.74
N TYR A 184 8.31 5.21 -3.82
CA TYR A 184 7.42 5.20 -2.65
C TYR A 184 8.10 4.49 -1.48
N SER A 185 7.71 4.83 -0.25
CA SER A 185 8.23 4.21 0.98
C SER A 185 7.48 2.95 1.38
N GLY A 186 6.40 2.64 0.69
CA GLY A 186 5.57 1.46 0.88
C GLY A 186 4.34 1.52 -0.03
N TYR A 187 3.76 0.36 -0.29
CA TYR A 187 2.59 0.22 -1.13
C TYR A 187 1.73 -0.93 -0.61
N GLY A 188 0.43 -0.70 -0.46
CA GLY A 188 -0.51 -1.68 0.09
C GLY A 188 -1.72 -1.89 -0.82
N PRO A 189 -1.63 -2.72 -1.88
CA PRO A 189 -2.76 -3.04 -2.72
C PRO A 189 -3.72 -4.00 -1.98
N SER A 190 -5.01 -3.84 -2.25
CA SER A 190 -6.03 -4.81 -1.88
C SER A 190 -6.70 -5.38 -3.14
N PHE A 191 -7.06 -6.64 -3.08
CA PHE A 191 -7.82 -7.33 -4.12
C PHE A 191 -9.29 -7.35 -3.68
N VAL A 192 -10.12 -6.71 -4.46
CA VAL A 192 -11.52 -6.44 -4.07
C VAL A 192 -12.48 -7.08 -5.05
N ASN A 193 -13.53 -7.69 -4.53
CA ASN A 193 -14.64 -8.16 -5.34
C ASN A 193 -15.38 -6.93 -5.92
N PRO A 194 -15.36 -6.70 -7.24
CA PRO A 194 -15.95 -5.50 -7.84
C PRO A 194 -17.48 -5.46 -7.76
N ARG A 195 -18.12 -6.57 -7.39
CA ARG A 195 -19.58 -6.65 -7.24
C ARG A 195 -20.05 -6.28 -5.85
N THR A 196 -19.19 -6.41 -4.83
CA THR A 196 -19.59 -6.30 -3.43
C THR A 196 -18.75 -5.32 -2.61
N GLY A 197 -17.54 -5.00 -3.04
CA GLY A 197 -16.56 -4.24 -2.25
C GLY A 197 -15.86 -5.09 -1.17
N GLU A 198 -16.07 -6.41 -1.16
CA GLU A 198 -15.37 -7.30 -0.24
C GLU A 198 -13.88 -7.37 -0.55
N ILE A 199 -13.04 -7.22 0.47
CA ILE A 199 -11.59 -7.42 0.34
C ILE A 199 -11.31 -8.91 0.43
N LEU A 200 -10.83 -9.49 -0.66
CA LEU A 200 -10.50 -10.92 -0.79
C LEU A 200 -9.10 -11.23 -0.27
N GLY A 201 -8.21 -10.27 -0.40
CA GLY A 201 -6.84 -10.35 0.06
C GLY A 201 -6.15 -8.99 -0.07
N ALA A 202 -5.00 -8.86 0.56
CA ALA A 202 -4.19 -7.66 0.47
C ALA A 202 -2.72 -7.98 0.73
N ASP A 203 -1.83 -7.23 0.07
CA ASP A 203 -0.40 -7.27 0.33
C ASP A 203 0.10 -5.89 0.76
N VAL A 204 1.17 -5.86 1.51
CA VAL A 204 1.86 -4.61 1.85
C VAL A 204 3.33 -4.77 1.55
N MET A 205 3.86 -3.89 0.72
CA MET A 205 5.30 -3.78 0.50
C MET A 205 5.89 -2.72 1.41
N LEU A 206 6.87 -3.12 2.21
CA LEU A 206 7.63 -2.25 3.11
C LEU A 206 8.98 -1.96 2.44
N GLU A 207 9.20 -0.71 2.06
CA GLU A 207 10.42 -0.32 1.35
C GLU A 207 11.48 0.16 2.34
N TRP A 208 12.57 -0.61 2.46
CA TRP A 208 13.66 -0.34 3.40
C TRP A 208 14.34 1.01 3.19
N SER A 209 14.57 1.39 1.93
CA SER A 209 15.21 2.67 1.61
C SER A 209 14.39 3.87 2.09
N GLY A 210 13.06 3.75 2.16
CA GLY A 210 12.19 4.77 2.74
C GLY A 210 12.36 4.90 4.25
N MET A 211 12.62 3.79 4.95
CA MET A 211 12.87 3.77 6.39
C MET A 211 14.27 4.32 6.71
N THR A 212 15.30 3.89 6.01
CA THR A 212 16.67 4.40 6.20
C THR A 212 16.77 5.89 5.92
N GLY A 213 16.06 6.40 4.91
CA GLY A 213 16.00 7.83 4.62
C GLY A 213 15.33 8.65 5.74
N ARG A 214 14.44 8.07 6.53
CA ARG A 214 13.87 8.72 7.74
C ARG A 214 14.85 8.70 8.89
N LEU A 215 15.53 7.59 9.13
CA LEU A 215 16.57 7.47 10.16
C LEU A 215 17.70 8.45 9.89
N TRP A 216 18.21 8.48 8.68
CA TRP A 216 19.27 9.42 8.29
C TRP A 216 18.85 10.89 8.47
N ARG A 217 17.63 11.25 8.10
CA ARG A 217 17.10 12.60 8.35
C ARG A 217 17.02 12.92 9.83
N SER A 218 16.54 11.97 10.64
CA SER A 218 16.50 12.15 12.10
C SER A 218 17.87 12.40 12.69
N GLU A 219 18.89 11.63 12.28
CA GLU A 219 20.28 11.81 12.72
C GLU A 219 20.84 13.16 12.28
N VAL A 220 20.58 13.57 11.04
CA VAL A 220 21.02 14.89 10.53
C VAL A 220 20.40 16.03 11.33
N PHE A 221 19.12 15.95 11.67
CA PHE A 221 18.44 16.97 12.47
C PHE A 221 18.93 16.97 13.92
N GLN A 222 19.12 15.80 14.55
CA GLN A 222 19.69 15.70 15.89
C GLN A 222 21.10 16.28 15.95
N ASN A 223 21.97 15.93 15.01
CA ASN A 223 23.33 16.43 14.92
C ASN A 223 23.38 17.94 14.61
N ALA A 224 22.36 18.49 13.96
CA ALA A 224 22.19 19.92 13.72
C ALA A 224 21.66 20.70 14.95
N GLY A 225 21.41 20.01 16.08
CA GLY A 225 20.92 20.60 17.32
C GLY A 225 19.41 20.83 17.35
N PHE A 226 18.67 20.19 16.45
CA PHE A 226 17.21 20.11 16.51
C PHE A 226 16.84 18.87 17.30
N ASP A 227 16.36 19.06 18.54
CA ASP A 227 15.93 17.97 19.38
C ASP A 227 14.59 17.42 18.84
N SER A 228 14.59 16.11 18.53
CA SER A 228 13.39 15.41 18.07
C SER A 228 12.29 15.32 19.14
N THR A 229 12.58 15.77 20.35
CA THR A 229 11.60 15.86 21.45
C THR A 229 10.50 16.89 21.19
N GLU A 230 10.78 17.94 20.39
CA GLU A 230 9.75 18.90 19.97
C GLU A 230 8.76 18.31 18.95
N GLU A 231 9.12 17.22 18.27
CA GLU A 231 8.19 16.53 17.34
C GLU A 231 7.09 15.76 18.10
N LYS A 232 7.27 15.43 19.38
CA LYS A 232 6.23 14.86 20.25
C LYS A 232 5.14 15.88 20.59
N ASP A 233 5.51 17.15 20.71
CA ASP A 233 4.57 18.24 20.97
C ASP A 233 3.92 18.80 19.69
N LEU A 234 4.47 18.46 18.50
CA LEU A 234 3.91 18.87 17.21
C LEU A 234 2.89 17.89 16.62
N ALA A 235 2.56 16.81 17.32
CA ALA A 235 1.46 15.89 16.98
C ALA A 235 0.32 15.98 18.00
N PRO A 236 -0.43 17.11 18.08
CA PRO A 236 -1.62 17.17 18.93
C PRO A 236 -2.71 16.29 18.33
N GLU A 237 -3.54 15.76 19.21
CA GLU A 237 -4.84 15.18 18.87
C GLU A 237 -5.56 16.09 17.87
N GLY A 238 -5.78 15.60 16.65
CA GLY A 238 -6.37 16.38 15.53
C GLY A 238 -5.41 16.72 14.38
N SER A 239 -4.22 16.13 14.31
CA SER A 239 -3.13 16.50 13.40
C SER A 239 -3.40 16.36 11.89
N ARG A 240 -4.46 15.68 11.45
CA ARG A 240 -4.84 15.62 10.01
C ARG A 240 -5.20 17.00 9.44
N ALA A 241 -5.90 17.83 10.20
CA ALA A 241 -6.27 19.18 9.78
C ALA A 241 -5.06 20.11 9.69
N ARG A 242 -4.12 20.02 10.64
CA ARG A 242 -2.88 20.82 10.64
C ARG A 242 -1.88 20.39 9.58
N TYR A 243 -1.79 19.09 9.27
CA TYR A 243 -0.91 18.59 8.19
C TYR A 243 -1.40 19.06 6.82
N ALA A 244 -2.71 19.08 6.60
CA ALA A 244 -3.32 19.66 5.40
C ALA A 244 -3.11 21.17 5.35
N GLU A 245 -3.35 21.89 6.43
CA GLU A 245 -3.14 23.35 6.51
C GLU A 245 -1.67 23.73 6.30
N TRP A 246 -0.73 22.93 6.80
CA TRP A 246 0.70 23.12 6.59
C TRP A 246 1.14 22.81 5.16
N MET A 247 0.54 21.82 4.51
CA MET A 247 0.82 21.46 3.11
C MET A 247 0.30 22.52 2.12
N TYR A 248 -0.77 23.27 2.49
CA TYR A 248 -1.37 24.31 1.65
C TYR A 248 -0.89 25.71 1.99
N ARG A 249 -0.16 25.94 3.09
CA ARG A 249 0.54 27.20 3.33
C ARG A 249 1.74 27.26 2.42
N CYS A 250 1.60 27.98 1.33
CA CYS A 250 2.71 28.47 0.50
C CYS A 250 3.42 29.56 1.32
N ASP A 251 4.16 29.18 2.36
CA ASP A 251 4.92 30.10 3.19
C ASP A 251 6.35 30.16 2.66
N ALA A 252 6.64 31.20 1.90
CA ALA A 252 7.97 31.52 1.39
C ALA A 252 8.98 31.61 2.55
N GLY A 253 8.55 32.03 3.74
CA GLY A 253 9.37 32.08 4.94
C GLY A 253 9.79 30.71 5.44
N ALA A 254 8.89 29.73 5.47
CA ALA A 254 9.22 28.35 5.85
C ALA A 254 10.13 27.68 4.84
N PHE A 255 9.97 27.96 3.55
CA PHE A 255 10.88 27.49 2.51
C PHE A 255 12.28 28.11 2.68
N GLN A 256 12.37 29.41 2.92
CA GLN A 256 13.61 30.12 3.14
C GLN A 256 14.32 29.67 4.43
N ALA A 257 13.56 29.43 5.53
CA ALA A 257 14.11 28.86 6.75
C ALA A 257 14.71 27.47 6.53
N ARG A 258 14.03 26.59 5.76
CA ARG A 258 14.55 25.27 5.39
C ARG A 258 15.84 25.35 4.57
N GLN A 259 15.92 26.25 3.59
CA GLN A 259 17.13 26.48 2.79
C GLN A 259 18.28 26.96 3.66
N THR A 260 18.02 27.89 4.60
CA THR A 260 19.04 28.41 5.54
C THR A 260 19.52 27.30 6.48
N LEU A 261 18.60 26.45 6.99
CA LEU A 261 18.92 25.30 7.84
C LEU A 261 19.76 24.25 7.10
N PHE A 262 19.43 23.98 5.84
CA PHE A 262 20.22 23.08 4.98
C PHE A 262 21.63 23.64 4.73
N GLY A 263 21.75 24.95 4.49
CA GLY A 263 23.02 25.66 4.34
C GLY A 263 23.89 25.61 5.60
N LEU A 264 23.28 25.83 6.79
CA LEU A 264 23.96 25.73 8.07
C LEU A 264 24.42 24.32 8.43
N ALA A 265 23.58 23.29 8.13
CA ALA A 265 23.97 21.90 8.32
C ALA A 265 25.15 21.51 7.40
N ALA A 266 25.13 21.95 6.13
CA ALA A 266 26.22 21.72 5.19
C ALA A 266 27.54 22.45 5.61
N LEU A 267 27.42 23.64 6.17
CA LEU A 267 28.59 24.40 6.70
C LEU A 267 29.17 23.72 7.95
N ARG A 268 28.33 23.23 8.87
CA ARG A 268 28.79 22.47 10.03
C ARG A 268 29.44 21.15 9.64
N ALA A 269 28.88 20.40 8.68
CA ALA A 269 29.50 19.18 8.17
C ALA A 269 30.91 19.42 7.57
N ARG A 270 31.15 20.60 7.01
CA ARG A 270 32.50 20.99 6.48
C ARG A 270 33.48 21.43 7.55
N SER A 271 33.02 21.81 8.75
CA SER A 271 33.90 22.26 9.84
C SER A 271 34.42 21.11 10.72
N PHE A 272 34.05 19.88 10.45
CA PHE A 272 34.52 18.67 11.13
C PHE A 272 35.40 17.77 10.23
N GLY A 273 35.87 18.29 9.09
CA GLY A 273 36.80 17.62 8.18
C GLY A 273 38.21 18.18 8.27
#